data_80d0c575ba931d96f5298ae0da9c6390
#
_entry.id   80d0c575ba931d96f5298ae0da9c6390
#
_cell.length_a   1.000
_cell.length_b   1.000
_cell.length_c   1.000
_cell.angle_alpha   90.00
_cell.angle_beta   90.00
_cell.angle_gamma   90.00
#
_symmetry.space_group_name_H-M   'P 1'
#
loop_
_entity.id
_entity.type
_entity.pdbx_description
1 polymer ?
#
loop_
_entity_poly.entity_id
_entity_poly.type
_entity_poly.pdbx_seq_one_letter_code
_entity_poly.pdbx_strand_id
1 'polypeptide(L)'
;MFNRQTISSWLIAATLAFLPLSSQGQTEVSHHFAKNNGVKIHYVSAGDKNPGAPVIMIHGFPDYWYTWRKQIAVLAKTRHVLAIDLRGFNKSDKPKGVDNYAIPLLVEDVTAVLKQTGKKKAVICGHDWGGMVAWTFAMTHPELTEKLIVLNLPHPQGLTRELATNPQQQKNSAYAREFQKPGAHKKLTAEGLASWVTDAAAKEKYLEAFRRSDFEAMLNLYKKNYPRPPYELPKEAAKVKVACPVLLIHGLDDKALLAGALNDTWNWIESDLTLVTIPGAGHFVQQDAADLVTRSMASWLAR
;
A
#
# COMPACT_ATOMS: atom_id res chain seq x y z
N MET A 1 43.70 57.17 46.93
CA MET A 1 44.49 56.45 45.92
C MET A 1 43.84 55.09 45.73
N PHE A 2 42.99 54.92 44.72
CA PHE A 2 42.42 53.63 44.35
C PHE A 2 42.64 53.43 42.85
N ASN A 3 43.35 52.37 42.57
CA ASN A 3 43.82 51.98 41.24
C ASN A 3 42.65 51.27 40.51
N ARG A 4 42.22 51.77 39.37
CA ARG A 4 41.23 51.13 38.50
C ARG A 4 41.95 50.20 37.53
N GLN A 5 41.83 48.88 37.68
CA GLN A 5 42.22 47.91 36.67
C GLN A 5 41.11 47.77 35.64
N THR A 6 41.40 48.02 34.41
CA THR A 6 40.57 47.81 33.24
C THR A 6 40.58 46.34 32.86
N ILE A 7 39.41 45.69 32.91
CA ILE A 7 39.20 44.31 32.40
C ILE A 7 38.81 44.44 30.94
N SER A 8 39.69 43.95 30.06
CA SER A 8 39.41 43.80 28.61
C SER A 8 38.58 42.53 28.38
N SER A 9 37.31 42.70 27.99
CA SER A 9 36.42 41.60 27.61
C SER A 9 36.71 41.20 26.17
N TRP A 10 37.22 39.97 25.98
CA TRP A 10 37.31 39.34 24.64
C TRP A 10 36.00 38.66 24.32
N LEU A 11 35.24 39.23 23.36
CA LEU A 11 34.11 38.60 22.75
C LEU A 11 34.60 37.59 21.70
N ILE A 12 34.51 36.30 22.00
CA ILE A 12 34.68 35.22 21.01
C ILE A 12 33.34 35.07 20.32
N ALA A 13 33.26 35.55 19.07
CA ALA A 13 32.15 35.28 18.16
C ALA A 13 32.26 33.86 17.64
N ALA A 14 31.46 32.94 18.20
CA ALA A 14 31.30 31.60 17.65
C ALA A 14 30.44 31.67 16.39
N THR A 15 31.02 31.62 15.23
CA THR A 15 30.34 31.43 13.95
C THR A 15 29.82 29.99 13.89
N LEU A 16 28.53 29.80 14.19
CA LEU A 16 27.82 28.55 13.88
C LEU A 16 27.73 28.41 12.35
N ALA A 17 28.59 27.57 11.78
CA ALA A 17 28.46 27.15 10.42
C ALA A 17 27.20 26.29 10.29
N PHE A 18 26.13 26.84 9.71
CA PHE A 18 24.99 26.07 9.24
C PHE A 18 25.48 25.15 8.11
N LEU A 19 25.75 23.92 8.42
CA LEU A 19 25.86 22.87 7.42
C LEU A 19 24.48 22.73 6.76
N PRO A 20 24.37 22.82 5.42
CA PRO A 20 23.08 22.56 4.78
C PRO A 20 22.67 21.13 5.14
N LEU A 21 21.43 20.96 5.63
CA LEU A 21 20.81 19.65 5.71
C LEU A 21 20.94 19.03 4.31
N SER A 22 21.71 17.96 4.22
CA SER A 22 21.79 17.16 3.01
C SER A 22 20.37 16.82 2.59
N SER A 23 19.95 17.24 1.40
CA SER A 23 18.77 16.72 0.74
C SER A 23 18.84 15.20 0.86
N GLN A 24 17.91 14.58 1.57
CA GLN A 24 17.82 13.12 1.60
C GLN A 24 17.63 12.68 0.15
N GLY A 25 18.70 12.21 -0.47
CA GLY A 25 18.70 11.77 -1.85
C GLY A 25 17.57 10.77 -2.02
N GLN A 26 16.73 11.00 -3.03
CA GLN A 26 15.66 10.08 -3.38
C GLN A 26 16.28 8.71 -3.57
N THR A 27 15.80 7.69 -2.84
CA THR A 27 16.31 6.31 -2.97
C THR A 27 16.21 5.89 -4.42
N GLU A 28 17.34 5.56 -5.01
CA GLU A 28 17.40 5.09 -6.38
C GLU A 28 16.66 3.77 -6.50
N VAL A 29 15.74 3.68 -7.47
CA VAL A 29 15.00 2.47 -7.79
C VAL A 29 15.28 2.09 -9.24
N SER A 30 15.42 0.81 -9.49
CA SER A 30 15.48 0.26 -10.84
C SER A 30 14.09 -0.19 -11.31
N HIS A 31 13.79 -0.01 -12.60
CA HIS A 31 12.51 -0.34 -13.21
C HIS A 31 12.58 -1.67 -13.96
N HIS A 32 11.61 -2.54 -13.73
CA HIS A 32 11.58 -3.88 -14.29
C HIS A 32 10.17 -4.27 -14.74
N PHE A 33 10.08 -5.42 -15.46
CA PHE A 33 8.82 -6.01 -15.87
C PHE A 33 8.85 -7.52 -15.63
N ALA A 34 7.77 -8.04 -15.04
CA ALA A 34 7.47 -9.46 -15.02
C ALA A 34 6.36 -9.77 -16.04
N LYS A 35 6.25 -11.02 -16.50
CA LYS A 35 5.18 -11.46 -17.40
C LYS A 35 4.32 -12.50 -16.72
N ASN A 36 3.00 -12.30 -16.76
CA ASN A 36 2.00 -13.27 -16.35
C ASN A 36 1.02 -13.50 -17.51
N ASN A 37 1.04 -14.67 -18.13
CA ASN A 37 0.16 -15.04 -19.25
C ASN A 37 0.07 -13.94 -20.34
N GLY A 38 1.21 -13.41 -20.75
CA GLY A 38 1.33 -12.37 -21.78
C GLY A 38 1.15 -10.92 -21.26
N VAL A 39 0.62 -10.71 -20.08
CA VAL A 39 0.47 -9.38 -19.44
C VAL A 39 1.79 -8.97 -18.77
N LYS A 40 2.30 -7.79 -19.12
CA LYS A 40 3.51 -7.22 -18.52
C LYS A 40 3.12 -6.43 -17.26
N ILE A 41 3.73 -6.78 -16.15
CA ILE A 41 3.57 -6.11 -14.87
C ILE A 41 4.84 -5.34 -14.56
N HIS A 42 4.73 -4.02 -14.50
CA HIS A 42 5.80 -3.13 -14.11
C HIS A 42 6.01 -3.19 -12.59
N TYR A 43 7.27 -3.18 -12.17
CA TYR A 43 7.64 -3.00 -10.78
C TYR A 43 8.95 -2.22 -10.66
N VAL A 44 9.16 -1.60 -9.52
CA VAL A 44 10.44 -1.03 -9.12
C VAL A 44 11.11 -1.91 -8.11
N SER A 45 12.45 -1.89 -8.07
CA SER A 45 13.28 -2.66 -7.16
C SER A 45 14.32 -1.77 -6.51
N ALA A 46 14.55 -1.98 -5.22
CA ALA A 46 15.60 -1.33 -4.45
C ALA A 46 16.16 -2.29 -3.39
N GLY A 47 17.46 -2.18 -3.06
CA GLY A 47 18.10 -3.02 -2.04
C GLY A 47 18.23 -4.49 -2.45
N ASP A 48 18.37 -4.80 -3.71
CA ASP A 48 18.45 -6.15 -4.31
C ASP A 48 19.57 -7.03 -3.73
N LYS A 49 20.64 -6.41 -3.20
CA LYS A 49 21.77 -7.09 -2.55
C LYS A 49 21.49 -7.51 -1.10
N ASN A 50 20.40 -7.03 -0.51
CA ASN A 50 20.08 -7.37 0.87
C ASN A 50 19.60 -8.83 1.00
N PRO A 51 19.95 -9.53 2.10
CA PRO A 51 19.58 -10.92 2.31
C PRO A 51 18.10 -11.08 2.70
N GLY A 52 17.66 -12.35 2.73
CA GLY A 52 16.34 -12.73 3.22
C GLY A 52 15.24 -12.67 2.15
N ALA A 53 14.00 -12.80 2.59
CA ALA A 53 12.83 -12.71 1.73
C ALA A 53 12.60 -11.25 1.29
N PRO A 54 12.32 -11.01 0.02
CA PRO A 54 11.98 -9.67 -0.45
C PRO A 54 10.63 -9.20 0.10
N VAL A 55 10.44 -7.90 0.18
CA VAL A 55 9.14 -7.27 0.47
C VAL A 55 8.51 -6.84 -0.85
N ILE A 56 7.37 -7.44 -1.22
CA ILE A 56 6.61 -7.05 -2.40
C ILE A 56 5.44 -6.18 -1.97
N MET A 57 5.43 -4.93 -2.43
CA MET A 57 4.45 -3.90 -2.06
C MET A 57 3.45 -3.68 -3.18
N ILE A 58 2.17 -3.74 -2.86
CA ILE A 58 1.04 -3.70 -3.79
C ILE A 58 0.16 -2.50 -3.42
N HIS A 59 0.01 -1.55 -4.34
CA HIS A 59 -0.84 -0.37 -4.15
C HIS A 59 -2.32 -0.67 -4.39
N GLY A 60 -3.19 0.28 -4.05
CA GLY A 60 -4.62 0.23 -4.32
C GLY A 60 -5.10 1.25 -5.36
N PHE A 61 -6.34 1.72 -5.20
CA PHE A 61 -6.97 2.71 -6.05
C PHE A 61 -7.27 4.02 -5.29
N PRO A 62 -7.05 5.18 -5.86
CA PRO A 62 -6.28 5.45 -7.07
C PRO A 62 -4.82 5.71 -6.72
N ASP A 63 -3.96 4.76 -7.03
CA ASP A 63 -2.56 4.84 -6.61
C ASP A 63 -1.64 4.14 -7.63
N TYR A 64 -0.34 4.07 -7.35
CA TYR A 64 0.66 3.32 -8.11
C TYR A 64 1.90 3.06 -7.22
N TRP A 65 2.94 2.37 -7.70
CA TRP A 65 4.12 1.98 -6.91
C TRP A 65 4.72 3.11 -6.05
N TYR A 66 4.60 4.37 -6.48
CA TYR A 66 5.22 5.53 -5.82
C TYR A 66 4.60 5.89 -4.47
N THR A 67 3.44 5.33 -4.16
CA THR A 67 2.82 5.45 -2.83
C THR A 67 3.77 4.98 -1.73
N TRP A 68 4.62 4.02 -2.06
CA TRP A 68 5.59 3.38 -1.16
C TRP A 68 6.94 4.09 -1.07
N ARG A 69 7.14 5.24 -1.76
CA ARG A 69 8.44 5.93 -1.83
C ARG A 69 9.12 6.16 -0.48
N LYS A 70 8.34 6.49 0.56
CA LYS A 70 8.85 6.74 1.91
C LYS A 70 9.24 5.44 2.62
N GLN A 71 8.46 4.37 2.46
CA GLN A 71 8.74 3.05 2.99
C GLN A 71 9.95 2.41 2.29
N ILE A 72 10.01 2.51 0.96
CA ILE A 72 11.15 2.03 0.15
C ILE A 72 12.45 2.67 0.64
N ALA A 73 12.47 3.99 0.86
CA ALA A 73 13.66 4.73 1.29
C ALA A 73 14.29 4.22 2.60
N VAL A 74 13.50 3.62 3.46
CA VAL A 74 13.96 3.07 4.74
C VAL A 74 14.22 1.57 4.65
N LEU A 75 13.25 0.81 4.12
CA LEU A 75 13.30 -0.66 4.12
C LEU A 75 14.37 -1.19 3.16
N ALA A 76 14.64 -0.49 2.04
CA ALA A 76 15.67 -0.88 1.08
C ALA A 76 17.11 -0.81 1.65
N LYS A 77 17.31 -0.21 2.81
CA LYS A 77 18.61 -0.23 3.50
C LYS A 77 18.98 -1.62 4.05
N THR A 78 17.99 -2.44 4.33
CA THR A 78 18.17 -3.75 4.99
C THR A 78 17.45 -4.90 4.31
N ARG A 79 16.60 -4.62 3.31
CA ARG A 79 15.79 -5.61 2.60
C ARG A 79 15.74 -5.34 1.11
N HIS A 80 15.55 -6.39 0.32
CA HIS A 80 15.16 -6.25 -1.07
C HIS A 80 13.68 -5.85 -1.11
N VAL A 81 13.35 -4.69 -1.67
CA VAL A 81 11.99 -4.15 -1.76
C VAL A 81 11.57 -4.04 -3.21
N LEU A 82 10.42 -4.57 -3.54
CA LEU A 82 9.78 -4.42 -4.84
C LEU A 82 8.43 -3.73 -4.65
N ALA A 83 8.08 -2.79 -5.51
CA ALA A 83 6.76 -2.18 -5.52
C ALA A 83 6.18 -2.25 -6.93
N ILE A 84 5.01 -2.88 -7.06
CA ILE A 84 4.39 -3.16 -8.35
C ILE A 84 3.41 -2.06 -8.76
N ASP A 85 3.20 -1.90 -10.06
CA ASP A 85 1.99 -1.29 -10.61
C ASP A 85 1.01 -2.40 -10.95
N LEU A 86 -0.19 -2.36 -10.39
CA LEU A 86 -1.25 -3.30 -10.76
C LEU A 86 -1.57 -3.21 -12.26
N ARG A 87 -2.04 -4.32 -12.86
CA ARG A 87 -2.56 -4.28 -14.23
C ARG A 87 -3.62 -3.18 -14.38
N GLY A 88 -3.62 -2.45 -15.48
CA GLY A 88 -4.48 -1.27 -15.67
C GLY A 88 -3.85 0.05 -15.26
N PHE A 89 -2.80 0.04 -14.44
CA PHE A 89 -2.19 1.22 -13.85
C PHE A 89 -0.82 1.54 -14.45
N ASN A 90 -0.51 2.85 -14.53
CA ASN A 90 0.79 3.42 -14.86
C ASN A 90 1.50 2.67 -16.02
N LYS A 91 2.62 2.00 -15.74
CA LYS A 91 3.46 1.33 -16.74
C LYS A 91 3.09 -0.14 -16.98
N SER A 92 2.23 -0.74 -16.18
CA SER A 92 1.72 -2.10 -16.41
C SER A 92 0.76 -2.14 -17.60
N ASP A 93 0.63 -3.32 -18.23
CA ASP A 93 -0.32 -3.53 -19.31
C ASP A 93 -1.77 -3.34 -18.86
N LYS A 94 -2.65 -3.03 -19.81
CA LYS A 94 -4.06 -2.69 -19.60
C LYS A 94 -4.95 -3.64 -20.41
N PRO A 95 -5.00 -4.95 -20.04
CA PRO A 95 -5.79 -5.92 -20.77
C PRO A 95 -7.27 -5.51 -20.82
N LYS A 96 -7.90 -5.68 -21.99
CA LYS A 96 -9.32 -5.30 -22.17
C LYS A 96 -10.23 -6.34 -21.52
N GLY A 97 -11.39 -5.87 -21.06
CA GLY A 97 -12.43 -6.73 -20.48
C GLY A 97 -12.30 -6.90 -18.95
N VAL A 98 -13.45 -6.95 -18.30
CA VAL A 98 -13.59 -6.96 -16.83
C VAL A 98 -12.96 -8.21 -16.20
N ASP A 99 -13.08 -9.37 -16.89
CA ASP A 99 -12.59 -10.65 -16.35
C ASP A 99 -11.08 -10.71 -16.17
N ASN A 100 -10.33 -9.90 -16.91
CA ASN A 100 -8.88 -9.77 -16.75
C ASN A 100 -8.44 -9.09 -15.43
N TYR A 101 -9.39 -8.65 -14.61
CA TYR A 101 -9.13 -7.96 -13.32
C TYR A 101 -9.62 -8.77 -12.12
N ALA A 102 -9.91 -10.06 -12.29
CA ALA A 102 -10.24 -10.95 -11.19
C ALA A 102 -9.06 -11.08 -10.20
N ILE A 103 -9.33 -11.07 -8.90
CA ILE A 103 -8.29 -11.15 -7.84
C ILE A 103 -7.29 -12.29 -8.06
N PRO A 104 -7.70 -13.52 -8.44
CA PRO A 104 -6.72 -14.59 -8.70
C PRO A 104 -5.67 -14.23 -9.76
N LEU A 105 -6.03 -13.48 -10.81
CA LEU A 105 -5.08 -13.05 -11.83
C LEU A 105 -4.09 -11.99 -11.30
N LEU A 106 -4.51 -11.16 -10.35
CA LEU A 106 -3.64 -10.19 -9.70
C LEU A 106 -2.68 -10.90 -8.71
N VAL A 107 -3.13 -11.96 -8.07
CA VAL A 107 -2.29 -12.83 -7.23
C VAL A 107 -1.19 -13.48 -8.09
N GLU A 108 -1.53 -13.98 -9.27
CA GLU A 108 -0.56 -14.52 -10.21
C GLU A 108 0.43 -13.46 -10.74
N ASP A 109 0.02 -12.19 -10.84
CA ASP A 109 0.94 -11.08 -11.16
C ASP A 109 2.02 -10.93 -10.07
N VAL A 110 1.63 -11.00 -8.80
CA VAL A 110 2.56 -10.96 -7.66
C VAL A 110 3.49 -12.18 -7.68
N THR A 111 2.95 -13.37 -7.98
CA THR A 111 3.73 -14.60 -8.13
C THR A 111 4.77 -14.46 -9.25
N ALA A 112 4.41 -13.87 -10.39
CA ALA A 112 5.32 -13.61 -11.49
C ALA A 112 6.45 -12.64 -11.10
N VAL A 113 6.16 -11.60 -10.29
CA VAL A 113 7.18 -10.69 -9.76
C VAL A 113 8.08 -11.40 -8.76
N LEU A 114 7.54 -12.22 -7.85
CA LEU A 114 8.34 -13.01 -6.91
C LEU A 114 9.33 -13.92 -7.64
N LYS A 115 8.91 -14.59 -8.72
CA LYS A 115 9.78 -15.45 -9.55
C LYS A 115 11.00 -14.71 -10.11
N GLN A 116 10.90 -13.40 -10.42
CA GLN A 116 12.05 -12.62 -10.89
C GLN A 116 13.15 -12.44 -9.85
N THR A 117 12.83 -12.59 -8.57
CA THR A 117 13.81 -12.46 -7.48
C THR A 117 14.62 -13.73 -7.25
N GLY A 118 14.22 -14.87 -7.82
CA GLY A 118 14.79 -16.18 -7.53
C GLY A 118 14.55 -16.69 -6.11
N LYS A 119 13.77 -15.97 -5.31
CA LYS A 119 13.45 -16.35 -3.91
C LYS A 119 12.20 -17.22 -3.87
N LYS A 120 12.16 -18.12 -2.86
CA LYS A 120 11.03 -19.04 -2.67
C LYS A 120 9.83 -18.38 -1.98
N LYS A 121 10.08 -17.44 -1.08
CA LYS A 121 9.06 -16.74 -0.29
C LYS A 121 9.28 -15.24 -0.33
N ALA A 122 8.20 -14.49 -0.07
CA ALA A 122 8.25 -13.04 0.11
C ALA A 122 7.42 -12.61 1.32
N VAL A 123 7.75 -11.44 1.86
CA VAL A 123 6.82 -10.66 2.66
C VAL A 123 5.87 -9.97 1.68
N ILE A 124 4.59 -10.22 1.80
CA ILE A 124 3.57 -9.59 0.95
C ILE A 124 2.99 -8.39 1.70
N CYS A 125 3.03 -7.23 1.07
CA CYS A 125 2.53 -5.98 1.64
C CYS A 125 1.51 -5.35 0.69
N GLY A 126 0.32 -4.98 1.18
CA GLY A 126 -0.71 -4.39 0.34
C GLY A 126 -1.51 -3.29 1.02
N HIS A 127 -1.95 -2.30 0.22
CA HIS A 127 -2.84 -1.23 0.63
C HIS A 127 -4.10 -1.25 -0.24
N ASP A 128 -5.29 -1.08 0.35
CA ASP A 128 -6.58 -1.01 -0.36
C ASP A 128 -6.78 -2.25 -1.28
N TRP A 129 -6.99 -2.11 -2.60
CA TRP A 129 -7.06 -3.26 -3.52
C TRP A 129 -5.79 -4.13 -3.47
N GLY A 130 -4.63 -3.52 -3.29
CA GLY A 130 -3.39 -4.28 -3.04
C GLY A 130 -3.44 -5.08 -1.74
N GLY A 131 -4.16 -4.60 -0.73
CA GLY A 131 -4.44 -5.34 0.50
C GLY A 131 -5.34 -6.55 0.24
N MET A 132 -6.37 -6.43 -0.63
CA MET A 132 -7.21 -7.56 -1.05
C MET A 132 -6.38 -8.64 -1.75
N VAL A 133 -5.48 -8.22 -2.65
CA VAL A 133 -4.54 -9.14 -3.32
C VAL A 133 -3.61 -9.79 -2.31
N ALA A 134 -3.07 -9.03 -1.34
CA ALA A 134 -2.15 -9.52 -0.31
C ALA A 134 -2.82 -10.55 0.61
N TRP A 135 -4.04 -10.27 1.11
CA TRP A 135 -4.82 -11.24 1.89
C TRP A 135 -5.06 -12.52 1.10
N THR A 136 -5.52 -12.39 -0.16
CA THR A 136 -5.80 -13.54 -1.01
C THR A 136 -4.54 -14.33 -1.30
N PHE A 137 -3.41 -13.66 -1.60
CA PHE A 137 -2.11 -14.31 -1.80
C PHE A 137 -1.71 -15.15 -0.59
N ALA A 138 -1.76 -14.59 0.62
CA ALA A 138 -1.38 -15.30 1.83
C ALA A 138 -2.28 -16.51 2.13
N MET A 139 -3.57 -16.43 1.78
CA MET A 139 -4.52 -17.53 1.96
C MET A 139 -4.37 -18.62 0.90
N THR A 140 -3.99 -18.28 -0.35
CA THR A 140 -3.93 -19.24 -1.45
C THR A 140 -2.53 -19.76 -1.74
N HIS A 141 -1.49 -19.03 -1.30
CA HIS A 141 -0.08 -19.38 -1.47
C HIS A 141 0.69 -19.29 -0.14
N PRO A 142 0.28 -20.02 0.91
CA PRO A 142 0.97 -19.98 2.21
C PRO A 142 2.43 -20.44 2.10
N GLU A 143 2.75 -21.32 1.14
CA GLU A 143 4.10 -21.81 0.87
C GLU A 143 5.03 -20.73 0.28
N LEU A 144 4.47 -19.68 -0.35
CA LEU A 144 5.21 -18.54 -0.93
C LEU A 144 5.23 -17.32 -0.01
N THR A 145 4.43 -17.32 1.07
CA THR A 145 4.29 -16.21 1.99
C THR A 145 5.15 -16.41 3.23
N GLU A 146 6.06 -15.49 3.50
CA GLU A 146 6.83 -15.48 4.76
C GLU A 146 6.09 -14.72 5.85
N LYS A 147 5.61 -13.53 5.54
CA LYS A 147 4.86 -12.63 6.43
C LYS A 147 3.88 -11.82 5.59
N LEU A 148 2.83 -11.33 6.21
CA LEU A 148 1.82 -10.48 5.57
C LEU A 148 1.74 -9.12 6.25
N ILE A 149 1.76 -8.03 5.46
CA ILE A 149 1.52 -6.67 5.93
C ILE A 149 0.34 -6.09 5.14
N VAL A 150 -0.69 -5.61 5.83
CA VAL A 150 -1.84 -4.98 5.18
C VAL A 150 -2.12 -3.61 5.77
N LEU A 151 -2.34 -2.63 4.90
CA LEU A 151 -2.64 -1.26 5.25
C LEU A 151 -4.04 -0.91 4.72
N ASN A 152 -4.89 -0.37 5.58
CA ASN A 152 -6.24 0.12 5.24
C ASN A 152 -7.00 -0.79 4.27
N LEU A 153 -6.95 -2.08 4.54
CA LEU A 153 -7.91 -3.08 4.12
C LEU A 153 -8.08 -4.11 5.24
N PRO A 154 -9.22 -4.14 5.94
CA PRO A 154 -9.55 -5.20 6.87
C PRO A 154 -9.53 -6.58 6.21
N HIS A 155 -9.51 -7.65 7.02
CA HIS A 155 -9.68 -8.99 6.46
C HIS A 155 -10.96 -9.06 5.62
N PRO A 156 -10.98 -9.74 4.46
CA PRO A 156 -12.15 -9.79 3.57
C PRO A 156 -13.46 -10.19 4.27
N GLN A 157 -13.41 -11.10 5.25
CA GLN A 157 -14.56 -11.50 6.05
C GLN A 157 -15.07 -10.36 6.96
N GLY A 158 -14.17 -9.58 7.55
CA GLY A 158 -14.51 -8.40 8.34
C GLY A 158 -15.19 -7.33 7.49
N LEU A 159 -14.67 -7.07 6.30
CA LEU A 159 -15.30 -6.15 5.34
C LEU A 159 -16.68 -6.65 4.88
N THR A 160 -16.81 -7.94 4.60
CA THR A 160 -18.11 -8.56 4.22
C THR A 160 -19.12 -8.38 5.35
N ARG A 161 -18.73 -8.62 6.61
CA ARG A 161 -19.59 -8.39 7.78
C ARG A 161 -20.03 -6.93 7.88
N GLU A 162 -19.10 -5.99 7.79
CA GLU A 162 -19.43 -4.56 7.84
C GLU A 162 -20.38 -4.13 6.72
N LEU A 163 -20.16 -4.60 5.49
CA LEU A 163 -21.07 -4.35 4.39
C LEU A 163 -22.46 -4.94 4.63
N ALA A 164 -22.57 -6.11 5.27
CA ALA A 164 -23.86 -6.75 5.55
C ALA A 164 -24.62 -6.11 6.72
N THR A 165 -23.92 -5.59 7.74
CA THR A 165 -24.52 -5.22 9.02
C THR A 165 -24.41 -3.75 9.40
N ASN A 166 -23.52 -2.96 8.73
CA ASN A 166 -23.28 -1.56 9.08
C ASN A 166 -23.79 -0.61 7.98
N PRO A 167 -24.93 0.09 8.19
CA PRO A 167 -25.48 1.04 7.23
C PRO A 167 -24.52 2.19 6.87
N GLN A 168 -23.63 2.59 7.81
CA GLN A 168 -22.66 3.63 7.53
C GLN A 168 -21.58 3.11 6.57
N GLN A 169 -21.11 1.86 6.71
CA GLN A 169 -20.19 1.25 5.75
C GLN A 169 -20.85 1.14 4.36
N GLN A 170 -22.10 0.75 4.28
CA GLN A 170 -22.85 0.68 3.02
C GLN A 170 -22.92 2.05 2.34
N LYS A 171 -23.24 3.11 3.10
CA LYS A 171 -23.26 4.50 2.62
C LYS A 171 -21.89 4.94 2.14
N ASN A 172 -20.85 4.69 2.90
CA ASN A 172 -19.48 5.05 2.56
C ASN A 172 -18.98 4.31 1.31
N SER A 173 -19.49 3.10 1.06
CA SER A 173 -19.16 2.27 -0.11
C SER A 173 -19.96 2.63 -1.39
N ALA A 174 -20.80 3.66 -1.34
CA ALA A 174 -21.64 4.05 -2.50
C ALA A 174 -20.80 4.41 -3.74
N TYR A 175 -19.62 4.99 -3.56
CA TYR A 175 -18.69 5.29 -4.66
C TYR A 175 -18.36 4.04 -5.49
N ALA A 176 -18.23 2.87 -4.86
CA ALA A 176 -17.95 1.62 -5.55
C ALA A 176 -19.09 1.22 -6.51
N ARG A 177 -20.35 1.57 -6.16
CA ARG A 177 -21.52 1.40 -7.04
C ARG A 177 -21.44 2.32 -8.26
N GLU A 178 -21.03 3.58 -8.05
CA GLU A 178 -20.82 4.52 -9.15
C GLU A 178 -19.72 4.01 -10.10
N PHE A 179 -18.61 3.49 -9.58
CA PHE A 179 -17.51 2.96 -10.38
C PHE A 179 -17.91 1.70 -11.18
N GLN A 180 -18.91 0.97 -10.73
CA GLN A 180 -19.40 -0.22 -11.43
C GLN A 180 -20.34 0.10 -12.62
N LYS A 181 -20.81 1.35 -12.74
CA LYS A 181 -21.72 1.75 -13.83
C LYS A 181 -21.00 1.77 -15.18
N PRO A 182 -21.69 1.41 -16.27
CA PRO A 182 -21.15 1.59 -17.62
C PRO A 182 -20.72 3.04 -17.86
N GLY A 183 -19.55 3.25 -18.44
CA GLY A 183 -19.05 4.60 -18.76
C GLY A 183 -18.55 5.43 -17.56
N ALA A 184 -18.52 4.89 -16.32
CA ALA A 184 -18.08 5.62 -15.14
C ALA A 184 -16.65 6.19 -15.29
N HIS A 185 -15.76 5.47 -15.99
CA HIS A 185 -14.39 5.93 -16.28
C HIS A 185 -14.32 7.27 -17.02
N LYS A 186 -15.35 7.62 -17.82
CA LYS A 186 -15.40 8.88 -18.58
C LYS A 186 -15.53 10.12 -17.70
N LYS A 187 -15.91 9.93 -16.43
CA LYS A 187 -16.02 11.01 -15.43
C LYS A 187 -14.73 11.22 -14.63
N LEU A 188 -13.75 10.32 -14.78
CA LEU A 188 -12.48 10.41 -14.08
C LEU A 188 -11.48 11.28 -14.86
N THR A 189 -10.70 12.05 -14.14
CA THR A 189 -9.57 12.81 -14.66
C THR A 189 -8.33 12.53 -13.83
N ALA A 190 -7.15 12.72 -14.38
CA ALA A 190 -5.90 12.57 -13.64
C ALA A 190 -5.87 13.53 -12.44
N GLU A 191 -6.34 14.75 -12.64
CA GLU A 191 -6.42 15.80 -11.62
C GLU A 191 -7.38 15.42 -10.47
N GLY A 192 -8.55 14.87 -10.82
CA GLY A 192 -9.52 14.35 -9.84
C GLY A 192 -8.97 13.20 -9.04
N LEU A 193 -8.32 12.24 -9.71
CA LEU A 193 -7.68 11.10 -9.04
C LEU A 193 -6.48 11.49 -8.16
N ALA A 194 -5.76 12.57 -8.49
CA ALA A 194 -4.63 13.08 -7.70
C ALA A 194 -5.04 14.14 -6.65
N SER A 195 -6.34 14.42 -6.47
CA SER A 195 -6.81 15.50 -5.58
C SER A 195 -6.40 15.33 -4.12
N TRP A 196 -6.29 14.10 -3.65
CA TRP A 196 -5.90 13.74 -2.28
C TRP A 196 -4.39 13.90 -2.00
N VAL A 197 -3.55 14.01 -3.04
CA VAL A 197 -2.10 14.16 -2.89
C VAL A 197 -1.78 15.59 -2.49
N THR A 198 -1.27 15.80 -1.28
CA THR A 198 -0.96 17.13 -0.72
C THR A 198 0.47 17.60 -1.02
N ASP A 199 1.42 16.68 -1.18
CA ASP A 199 2.80 16.96 -1.56
C ASP A 199 2.86 17.36 -3.05
N ALA A 200 3.20 18.62 -3.35
CA ALA A 200 3.17 19.15 -4.71
C ALA A 200 4.13 18.41 -5.66
N ALA A 201 5.34 18.07 -5.21
CA ALA A 201 6.31 17.33 -6.03
C ALA A 201 5.84 15.90 -6.32
N ALA A 202 5.20 15.25 -5.36
CA ALA A 202 4.59 13.95 -5.58
C ALA A 202 3.39 14.06 -6.52
N LYS A 203 2.56 15.09 -6.40
CA LYS A 203 1.34 15.29 -7.21
C LYS A 203 1.64 15.29 -8.70
N GLU A 204 2.69 15.97 -9.14
CA GLU A 204 3.09 15.95 -10.56
C GLU A 204 3.39 14.51 -11.06
N LYS A 205 4.10 13.71 -10.24
CA LYS A 205 4.37 12.31 -10.56
C LYS A 205 3.09 11.46 -10.60
N TYR A 206 2.11 11.76 -9.74
CA TYR A 206 0.80 11.11 -9.77
C TYR A 206 0.01 11.47 -11.03
N LEU A 207 -0.01 12.75 -11.42
CA LEU A 207 -0.65 13.20 -12.66
C LEU A 207 -0.07 12.47 -13.88
N GLU A 208 1.27 12.40 -13.98
CA GLU A 208 1.92 11.65 -15.05
C GLU A 208 1.56 10.16 -15.05
N ALA A 209 1.51 9.51 -13.88
CA ALA A 209 1.16 8.11 -13.77
C ALA A 209 -0.30 7.85 -14.17
N PHE A 210 -1.23 8.69 -13.73
CA PHE A 210 -2.64 8.56 -14.09
C PHE A 210 -2.92 8.84 -15.57
N ARG A 211 -2.21 9.78 -16.20
CA ARG A 211 -2.28 9.99 -17.66
C ARG A 211 -1.77 8.79 -18.47
N ARG A 212 -0.89 7.97 -17.90
CA ARG A 212 -0.44 6.70 -18.50
C ARG A 212 -1.36 5.53 -18.19
N SER A 213 -2.22 5.64 -17.19
CA SER A 213 -3.17 4.60 -16.78
C SER A 213 -4.38 4.55 -17.71
N ASP A 214 -5.11 3.44 -17.68
CA ASP A 214 -6.41 3.30 -18.35
C ASP A 214 -7.51 3.31 -17.27
N PHE A 215 -8.30 4.38 -17.21
CA PHE A 215 -9.31 4.53 -16.16
C PHE A 215 -10.43 3.48 -16.23
N GLU A 216 -10.76 2.97 -17.43
CA GLU A 216 -11.69 1.86 -17.54
C GLU A 216 -11.11 0.58 -16.95
N ALA A 217 -9.83 0.30 -17.25
CA ALA A 217 -9.08 -0.81 -16.72
C ALA A 217 -8.97 -0.72 -15.18
N MET A 218 -8.65 0.45 -14.64
CA MET A 218 -8.60 0.68 -13.18
C MET A 218 -9.96 0.39 -12.51
N LEU A 219 -11.07 0.82 -13.11
CA LEU A 219 -12.42 0.56 -12.57
C LEU A 219 -12.87 -0.88 -12.73
N ASN A 220 -12.22 -1.69 -13.57
CA ASN A 220 -12.54 -3.10 -13.70
C ASN A 220 -12.25 -3.90 -12.42
N LEU A 221 -11.35 -3.41 -11.53
CA LEU A 221 -11.21 -3.94 -10.17
C LEU A 221 -12.55 -3.94 -9.43
N TYR A 222 -13.24 -2.80 -9.43
CA TYR A 222 -14.55 -2.65 -8.79
C TYR A 222 -15.64 -3.45 -9.49
N LYS A 223 -15.67 -3.39 -10.82
CA LYS A 223 -16.68 -4.08 -11.63
C LYS A 223 -16.63 -5.59 -11.43
N LYS A 224 -15.43 -6.17 -11.30
CA LYS A 224 -15.22 -7.61 -11.17
C LYS A 224 -15.37 -8.09 -9.74
N ASN A 225 -14.82 -7.37 -8.75
CA ASN A 225 -14.54 -7.94 -7.44
C ASN A 225 -15.32 -7.30 -6.28
N TYR A 226 -15.79 -6.05 -6.42
CA TYR A 226 -16.50 -5.41 -5.31
C TYR A 226 -17.95 -5.94 -5.21
N PRO A 227 -18.39 -6.42 -4.02
CA PRO A 227 -19.72 -7.00 -3.87
C PRO A 227 -20.83 -5.98 -4.17
N ARG A 228 -21.98 -6.46 -4.65
CA ARG A 228 -23.19 -5.66 -4.89
C ARG A 228 -24.28 -5.99 -3.90
N PRO A 229 -25.16 -5.04 -3.57
CA PRO A 229 -26.32 -5.34 -2.74
C PRO A 229 -27.26 -6.35 -3.45
N PRO A 230 -28.03 -7.18 -2.70
CA PRO A 230 -28.05 -7.18 -1.25
C PRO A 230 -26.74 -7.74 -0.64
N TYR A 231 -26.24 -7.08 0.42
CA TYR A 231 -25.06 -7.57 1.13
C TYR A 231 -25.50 -8.60 2.15
N GLU A 232 -24.97 -9.81 2.04
CA GLU A 232 -25.33 -10.93 2.91
C GLU A 232 -24.09 -11.42 3.67
N LEU A 233 -24.32 -11.88 4.87
CA LEU A 233 -23.29 -12.61 5.60
C LEU A 233 -23.01 -13.94 4.90
N PRO A 234 -21.75 -14.39 4.84
CA PRO A 234 -21.42 -15.70 4.30
C PRO A 234 -22.17 -16.77 5.09
N LYS A 235 -22.81 -17.72 4.40
CA LYS A 235 -23.53 -18.84 5.01
C LYS A 235 -22.60 -19.80 5.77
N GLU A 236 -21.34 -19.82 5.38
CA GLU A 236 -20.30 -20.59 6.05
C GLU A 236 -19.14 -19.67 6.42
N ALA A 237 -18.53 -19.91 7.59
CA ALA A 237 -17.31 -19.23 7.98
C ALA A 237 -16.19 -19.55 6.97
N ALA A 238 -15.33 -18.60 6.72
CA ALA A 238 -14.15 -18.81 5.87
C ALA A 238 -13.32 -19.97 6.45
N LYS A 239 -13.16 -21.05 5.66
CA LYS A 239 -12.40 -22.24 6.08
C LYS A 239 -10.88 -22.02 5.99
N VAL A 240 -10.44 -21.07 5.14
CA VAL A 240 -9.01 -20.81 4.92
C VAL A 240 -8.56 -19.67 5.82
N LYS A 241 -7.64 -19.99 6.70
CA LYS A 241 -6.98 -19.01 7.57
C LYS A 241 -5.61 -18.62 7.03
N VAL A 242 -5.13 -17.45 7.44
CA VAL A 242 -3.76 -17.01 7.12
C VAL A 242 -2.79 -17.68 8.08
N ALA A 243 -1.86 -18.46 7.52
CA ALA A 243 -0.92 -19.28 8.30
C ALA A 243 0.38 -18.54 8.72
N CYS A 244 0.65 -17.36 8.15
CA CYS A 244 1.85 -16.59 8.45
C CYS A 244 1.58 -15.45 9.45
N PRO A 245 2.63 -14.87 10.09
CA PRO A 245 2.49 -13.68 10.91
C PRO A 245 1.93 -12.49 10.11
N VAL A 246 1.03 -11.72 10.73
CA VAL A 246 0.32 -10.58 10.11
C VAL A 246 0.59 -9.28 10.86
N LEU A 247 0.96 -8.24 10.13
CA LEU A 247 0.92 -6.84 10.58
C LEU A 247 -0.23 -6.14 9.84
N LEU A 248 -1.23 -5.71 10.59
CA LEU A 248 -2.37 -4.94 10.06
C LEU A 248 -2.29 -3.51 10.60
N ILE A 249 -2.17 -2.53 9.70
CA ILE A 249 -2.10 -1.10 10.05
C ILE A 249 -3.33 -0.41 9.49
N HIS A 250 -4.04 0.39 10.30
CA HIS A 250 -5.26 1.05 9.88
C HIS A 250 -5.38 2.48 10.41
N GLY A 251 -5.63 3.42 9.51
CA GLY A 251 -5.94 4.81 9.87
C GLY A 251 -7.39 4.93 10.33
N LEU A 252 -7.63 5.43 11.55
CA LEU A 252 -8.97 5.46 12.14
C LEU A 252 -9.91 6.49 11.50
N ASP A 253 -9.37 7.44 10.73
CA ASP A 253 -10.15 8.43 9.97
C ASP A 253 -10.48 7.96 8.55
N ASP A 254 -10.23 6.68 8.22
CA ASP A 254 -10.62 6.08 6.94
C ASP A 254 -12.14 6.16 6.76
N LYS A 255 -12.57 6.88 5.71
CA LYS A 255 -13.99 7.03 5.37
C LYS A 255 -14.47 5.96 4.38
N ALA A 256 -13.56 5.27 3.70
CA ALA A 256 -13.91 4.21 2.75
C ALA A 256 -14.11 2.86 3.44
N LEU A 257 -13.22 2.53 4.37
CA LEU A 257 -13.16 1.25 5.07
C LEU A 257 -13.13 1.49 6.58
N LEU A 258 -14.28 1.34 7.21
CA LEU A 258 -14.45 1.66 8.64
C LEU A 258 -13.71 0.66 9.53
N ALA A 259 -13.15 1.16 10.63
CA ALA A 259 -12.36 0.38 11.58
C ALA A 259 -13.15 -0.75 12.26
N GLY A 260 -14.50 -0.72 12.26
CA GLY A 260 -15.34 -1.83 12.75
C GLY A 260 -15.05 -3.16 12.07
N ALA A 261 -14.63 -3.12 10.79
CA ALA A 261 -14.24 -4.32 10.04
C ALA A 261 -12.97 -5.02 10.56
N LEU A 262 -12.18 -4.36 11.42
CA LEU A 262 -11.00 -4.96 12.07
C LEU A 262 -11.37 -5.94 13.20
N ASN A 263 -12.58 -5.81 13.76
CA ASN A 263 -13.02 -6.70 14.83
C ASN A 263 -12.98 -8.17 14.37
N ASP A 264 -12.64 -9.05 15.29
CA ASP A 264 -12.55 -10.49 15.07
C ASP A 264 -11.54 -10.95 14.01
N THR A 265 -10.65 -10.07 13.52
CA THR A 265 -9.63 -10.45 12.55
C THR A 265 -8.79 -11.65 13.01
N TRP A 266 -8.54 -11.77 14.33
CA TRP A 266 -7.83 -12.89 14.94
C TRP A 266 -8.48 -14.27 14.69
N ASN A 267 -9.77 -14.33 14.39
CA ASN A 267 -10.45 -15.58 14.07
C ASN A 267 -10.04 -16.19 12.72
N TRP A 268 -9.45 -15.40 11.85
CA TRP A 268 -9.03 -15.79 10.49
C TRP A 268 -7.50 -15.88 10.32
N ILE A 269 -6.77 -15.87 11.45
CA ILE A 269 -5.30 -15.95 11.44
C ILE A 269 -4.89 -17.09 12.36
N GLU A 270 -3.95 -17.94 11.90
CA GLU A 270 -3.40 -19.07 12.66
C GLU A 270 -2.06 -18.75 13.32
N SER A 271 -1.50 -17.58 13.02
CA SER A 271 -0.22 -17.12 13.52
C SER A 271 -0.36 -15.80 14.29
N ASP A 272 0.74 -15.12 14.59
CA ASP A 272 0.74 -13.86 15.32
C ASP A 272 0.06 -12.74 14.52
N LEU A 273 -0.84 -12.01 15.17
CA LEU A 273 -1.43 -10.78 14.66
C LEU A 273 -0.89 -9.58 15.46
N THR A 274 -0.26 -8.65 14.75
CA THR A 274 0.03 -7.31 15.27
C THR A 274 -0.93 -6.32 14.61
N LEU A 275 -1.79 -5.67 15.40
CA LEU A 275 -2.72 -4.64 14.94
C LEU A 275 -2.23 -3.28 15.41
N VAL A 276 -2.08 -2.33 14.47
CA VAL A 276 -1.71 -0.93 14.72
C VAL A 276 -2.82 -0.05 14.17
N THR A 277 -3.48 0.70 15.06
CA THR A 277 -4.45 1.71 14.65
C THR A 277 -3.87 3.10 14.85
N ILE A 278 -4.10 4.01 13.89
CA ILE A 278 -3.50 5.34 13.89
C ILE A 278 -4.61 6.40 13.87
N PRO A 279 -4.89 7.04 15.02
CA PRO A 279 -5.81 8.18 15.07
C PRO A 279 -5.32 9.33 14.19
N GLY A 280 -6.23 10.04 13.53
CA GLY A 280 -5.92 11.18 12.67
C GLY A 280 -5.37 10.81 11.28
N ALA A 281 -5.11 9.54 11.00
CA ALA A 281 -4.73 9.07 9.67
C ALA A 281 -5.96 8.54 8.93
N GLY A 282 -6.06 8.85 7.64
CA GLY A 282 -7.16 8.43 6.77
C GLY A 282 -6.83 7.16 5.98
N HIS A 283 -7.44 7.08 4.80
CA HIS A 283 -7.34 5.90 3.93
C HIS A 283 -5.91 5.65 3.42
N PHE A 284 -5.15 6.69 3.10
CA PHE A 284 -3.78 6.56 2.60
C PHE A 284 -2.76 6.57 3.74
N VAL A 285 -2.94 5.69 4.73
CA VAL A 285 -2.17 5.68 5.99
C VAL A 285 -0.65 5.65 5.78
N GLN A 286 -0.16 5.00 4.71
CA GLN A 286 1.25 4.95 4.34
C GLN A 286 1.82 6.32 3.92
N GLN A 287 0.94 7.29 3.68
CA GLN A 287 1.29 8.68 3.36
C GLN A 287 0.91 9.64 4.50
N ASP A 288 -0.29 9.49 5.06
CA ASP A 288 -0.82 10.34 6.13
C ASP A 288 0.03 10.24 7.40
N ALA A 289 0.49 9.02 7.73
CA ALA A 289 1.31 8.72 8.91
C ALA A 289 2.61 7.99 8.53
N ALA A 290 3.27 8.45 7.45
CA ALA A 290 4.37 7.72 6.81
C ALA A 290 5.48 7.29 7.76
N ASP A 291 5.90 8.16 8.69
CA ASP A 291 6.99 7.85 9.62
C ASP A 291 6.61 6.76 10.62
N LEU A 292 5.39 6.83 11.16
CA LEU A 292 4.88 5.82 12.09
C LEU A 292 4.68 4.48 11.39
N VAL A 293 4.06 4.49 10.21
CA VAL A 293 3.89 3.28 9.37
C VAL A 293 5.24 2.65 9.06
N THR A 294 6.21 3.45 8.59
CA THR A 294 7.53 2.97 8.21
C THR A 294 8.28 2.34 9.39
N ARG A 295 8.26 3.01 10.56
CA ARG A 295 8.88 2.46 11.78
C ARG A 295 8.20 1.18 12.26
N SER A 296 6.87 1.13 12.22
CA SER A 296 6.10 -0.06 12.58
C SER A 296 6.47 -1.24 11.68
N MET A 297 6.51 -1.03 10.36
CA MET A 297 6.93 -2.05 9.40
C MET A 297 8.38 -2.50 9.65
N ALA A 298 9.33 -1.57 9.78
CA ALA A 298 10.73 -1.89 9.97
C ALA A 298 10.98 -2.68 11.27
N SER A 299 10.40 -2.24 12.38
CA SER A 299 10.53 -2.93 13.68
C SER A 299 9.88 -4.31 13.66
N TRP A 300 8.73 -4.46 13.02
CA TRP A 300 8.03 -5.74 12.94
C TRP A 300 8.74 -6.72 12.01
N LEU A 301 9.32 -6.25 10.92
CA LEU A 301 10.12 -7.06 10.00
C LEU A 301 11.45 -7.53 10.60
N ALA A 302 11.97 -6.85 11.62
CA ALA A 302 13.21 -7.22 12.30
C ALA A 302 13.05 -8.36 13.32
N ARG A 303 11.82 -8.77 13.63
CA ARG A 303 11.50 -9.94 14.49
C ARG A 303 11.64 -11.24 13.65
#